data_56a3ce2c70d559afb26646be56706504
#
_entry.id   56a3ce2c70d559afb26646be56706504
#
_cell.length_a   1.000
_cell.length_b   1.000
_cell.length_c   1.000
_cell.angle_alpha   90.00
_cell.angle_beta   90.00
_cell.angle_gamma   90.00
#
_symmetry.space_group_name_H-M   'P 1'
#
loop_
_entity.id
_entity.type
_entity.pdbx_description
1 polymer ?
#
loop_
_entity_poly.entity_id
_entity_poly.type
_entity_poly.pdbx_seq_one_letter_code
_entity_poly.pdbx_strand_id
1 'polypeptide(L)'
;MGAQVVVVGVDGSPASYTALRWALAHAAGTGAQVRAVRCWTPIVAKRWEAAVTGEPVPSEAVQEARAERELAQVVAAALARVPSGAAQVAVRQRVARGLAGPVLAREADGAALLVVGHGPRATELRHRSVSWYCLRHATCPVLVIPSTMATRRTLTSVSEEVPAWPPRRSGQSRPQPHGQPAAQGIPAA
;
A
#
# COMPACT_ATOMS: atom_id res chain seq x y z
N MET A 1 -24.05 -4.88 -11.55
CA MET A 1 -23.02 -4.26 -10.67
C MET A 1 -21.67 -4.79 -11.11
N GLY A 2 -20.71 -3.90 -11.46
CA GLY A 2 -19.36 -4.34 -11.85
C GLY A 2 -18.65 -4.99 -10.65
N ALA A 3 -17.81 -6.01 -10.89
CA ALA A 3 -17.04 -6.65 -9.85
C ALA A 3 -16.12 -5.61 -9.19
N GLN A 4 -16.14 -5.55 -7.86
CA GLN A 4 -15.24 -4.68 -7.09
C GLN A 4 -13.78 -5.08 -7.31
N VAL A 5 -12.89 -4.11 -7.42
CA VAL A 5 -11.46 -4.36 -7.64
C VAL A 5 -10.68 -4.00 -6.39
N VAL A 6 -9.87 -4.94 -5.91
CA VAL A 6 -8.87 -4.73 -4.86
C VAL A 6 -7.51 -4.62 -5.53
N VAL A 7 -6.88 -3.46 -5.43
CA VAL A 7 -5.52 -3.23 -5.96
C VAL A 7 -4.51 -3.56 -4.88
N VAL A 8 -3.44 -4.26 -5.23
CA VAL A 8 -2.36 -4.59 -4.28
C VAL A 8 -0.98 -4.30 -4.89
N GLY A 9 -0.16 -3.55 -4.15
CA GLY A 9 1.23 -3.27 -4.50
C GLY A 9 2.14 -4.45 -4.17
N VAL A 10 2.90 -4.95 -5.17
CA VAL A 10 3.79 -6.11 -5.04
C VAL A 10 5.20 -5.73 -5.45
N ASP A 11 6.12 -5.70 -4.48
CA ASP A 11 7.55 -5.40 -4.69
C ASP A 11 8.47 -6.60 -4.43
N GLY A 12 7.90 -7.75 -4.06
CA GLY A 12 8.63 -8.97 -3.70
C GLY A 12 9.09 -9.00 -2.23
N SER A 13 8.83 -7.98 -1.43
CA SER A 13 9.13 -7.99 0.01
C SER A 13 8.17 -8.92 0.78
N PRO A 14 8.56 -9.42 1.97
CA PRO A 14 7.66 -10.20 2.83
C PRO A 14 6.37 -9.46 3.18
N ALA A 15 6.42 -8.13 3.34
CA ALA A 15 5.24 -7.31 3.62
C ALA A 15 4.28 -7.27 2.43
N SER A 16 4.79 -7.08 1.21
CA SER A 16 3.95 -7.09 0.01
C SER A 16 3.38 -8.47 -0.30
N TYR A 17 4.13 -9.54 0.00
CA TYR A 17 3.63 -10.90 -0.10
C TYR A 17 2.47 -11.16 0.88
N THR A 18 2.59 -10.68 2.13
CA THR A 18 1.51 -10.77 3.12
C THR A 18 0.30 -9.94 2.70
N ALA A 19 0.52 -8.75 2.14
CA ALA A 19 -0.52 -7.89 1.58
C ALA A 19 -1.28 -8.58 0.44
N LEU A 20 -0.57 -9.25 -0.47
CA LEU A 20 -1.19 -10.00 -1.56
C LEU A 20 -2.04 -11.18 -1.05
N ARG A 21 -1.52 -11.96 -0.09
CA ARG A 21 -2.29 -13.05 0.52
C ARG A 21 -3.56 -12.56 1.21
N TRP A 22 -3.47 -11.44 1.91
CA TRP A 22 -4.63 -10.82 2.55
C TRP A 22 -5.66 -10.38 1.48
N ALA A 23 -5.21 -9.72 0.41
CA ALA A 23 -6.08 -9.28 -0.68
C ALA A 23 -6.80 -10.44 -1.36
N LEU A 24 -6.12 -11.57 -1.58
CA LEU A 24 -6.71 -12.80 -2.12
C LEU A 24 -7.78 -13.39 -1.20
N ALA A 25 -7.50 -13.47 0.10
CA ALA A 25 -8.47 -13.99 1.08
C ALA A 25 -9.70 -13.07 1.18
N HIS A 26 -9.50 -11.75 1.19
CA HIS A 26 -10.58 -10.77 1.20
C HIS A 26 -11.44 -10.86 -0.07
N ALA A 27 -10.80 -10.95 -1.23
CA ALA A 27 -11.50 -11.05 -2.51
C ALA A 27 -12.32 -12.36 -2.62
N ALA A 28 -11.82 -13.46 -2.08
CA ALA A 28 -12.56 -14.73 -2.01
C ALA A 28 -13.86 -14.61 -1.19
N GLY A 29 -13.83 -13.84 -0.10
CA GLY A 29 -15.02 -13.61 0.74
C GLY A 29 -16.02 -12.59 0.17
N THR A 30 -15.56 -11.68 -0.71
CA THR A 30 -16.38 -10.56 -1.22
C THR A 30 -16.77 -10.71 -2.70
N GLY A 31 -16.22 -11.69 -3.42
CA GLY A 31 -16.40 -11.81 -4.87
C GLY A 31 -15.65 -10.73 -5.67
N ALA A 32 -14.71 -10.02 -5.07
CA ALA A 32 -13.91 -9.00 -5.74
C ALA A 32 -12.85 -9.62 -6.65
N GLN A 33 -12.34 -8.83 -7.60
CA GLN A 33 -11.15 -9.16 -8.38
C GLN A 33 -9.91 -8.55 -7.72
N VAL A 34 -8.76 -9.23 -7.82
CA VAL A 34 -7.48 -8.68 -7.37
C VAL A 34 -6.69 -8.15 -8.56
N ARG A 35 -6.18 -6.91 -8.46
CA ARG A 35 -5.20 -6.35 -9.38
C ARG A 35 -3.87 -6.27 -8.68
N ALA A 36 -2.94 -7.18 -8.98
CA ALA A 36 -1.58 -7.17 -8.46
C ALA A 36 -0.71 -6.25 -9.33
N VAL A 37 -0.17 -5.19 -8.72
CA VAL A 37 0.60 -4.17 -9.44
C VAL A 37 2.05 -4.18 -8.97
N ARG A 38 2.98 -4.37 -9.92
CA ARG A 38 4.41 -4.20 -9.70
C ARG A 38 4.90 -2.96 -10.42
N CYS A 39 5.54 -2.07 -9.68
CA CYS A 39 6.15 -0.87 -10.23
C CYS A 39 7.64 -1.10 -10.46
N TRP A 40 8.18 -0.55 -11.55
CA TRP A 40 9.60 -0.56 -11.84
C TRP A 40 10.05 0.82 -12.34
N THR A 41 11.29 1.15 -12.10
CA THR A 41 11.92 2.38 -12.62
C THR A 41 13.17 2.02 -13.41
N PRO A 42 13.42 2.66 -14.55
CA PRO A 42 14.64 2.43 -15.30
C PRO A 42 15.88 2.64 -14.44
N ILE A 43 16.83 1.72 -14.54
CA ILE A 43 18.10 1.82 -13.83
C ILE A 43 18.99 2.87 -14.53
N VAL A 44 18.70 4.14 -14.33
CA VAL A 44 19.47 5.25 -14.92
C VAL A 44 20.80 5.44 -14.19
N ALA A 45 20.81 5.19 -12.87
CA ALA A 45 21.99 5.40 -12.03
C ALA A 45 23.17 4.47 -12.36
N LYS A 46 22.91 3.30 -12.98
CA LYS A 46 23.99 2.37 -13.40
C LYS A 46 24.60 2.69 -14.78
N ARG A 47 24.11 3.69 -15.48
CA ARG A 47 24.66 4.02 -16.81
C ARG A 47 26.10 4.54 -16.75
N TRP A 48 26.45 5.31 -15.73
CA TRP A 48 27.83 5.76 -15.53
C TRP A 48 28.73 4.61 -15.04
N GLU A 49 28.22 3.75 -14.13
CA GLU A 49 28.93 2.59 -13.63
C GLU A 49 29.21 1.58 -14.77
N ALA A 50 28.21 1.34 -15.61
CA ALA A 50 28.36 0.55 -16.83
C ALA A 50 29.37 1.15 -17.84
N ALA A 51 29.43 2.47 -17.96
CA ALA A 51 30.42 3.13 -18.79
C ALA A 51 31.86 2.95 -18.27
N VAL A 52 32.03 2.78 -16.96
CA VAL A 52 33.34 2.55 -16.32
C VAL A 52 33.70 1.05 -16.30
N THR A 53 32.73 0.16 -16.04
CA THR A 53 32.98 -1.29 -15.90
C THR A 53 32.84 -2.06 -17.20
N GLY A 54 32.25 -1.46 -18.25
CA GLY A 54 31.96 -2.13 -19.52
C GLY A 54 30.78 -3.11 -19.44
N GLU A 55 30.09 -3.20 -18.29
CA GLU A 55 28.90 -4.05 -18.15
C GLU A 55 27.70 -3.45 -18.88
N PRO A 56 26.99 -4.22 -19.74
CA PRO A 56 25.84 -3.70 -20.45
C PRO A 56 24.69 -3.41 -19.49
N VAL A 57 24.14 -2.19 -19.54
CA VAL A 57 22.89 -1.85 -18.84
C VAL A 57 21.74 -2.57 -19.55
N PRO A 58 20.95 -3.39 -18.87
CA PRO A 58 19.81 -4.05 -19.48
C PRO A 58 18.85 -3.03 -20.11
N SER A 59 18.35 -3.30 -21.31
CA SER A 59 17.35 -2.45 -21.95
C SER A 59 16.08 -2.34 -21.09
N GLU A 60 15.29 -1.30 -21.30
CA GLU A 60 14.02 -1.14 -20.59
C GLU A 60 13.10 -2.35 -20.79
N ALA A 61 13.06 -2.91 -22.01
CA ALA A 61 12.27 -4.11 -22.30
C ALA A 61 12.72 -5.34 -21.46
N VAL A 62 14.03 -5.49 -21.23
CA VAL A 62 14.55 -6.56 -20.38
C VAL A 62 14.18 -6.34 -18.92
N GLN A 63 14.22 -5.08 -18.45
CA GLN A 63 13.82 -4.74 -17.08
C GLN A 63 12.32 -4.95 -16.84
N GLU A 64 11.48 -4.59 -17.81
CA GLU A 64 10.04 -4.81 -17.76
C GLU A 64 9.70 -6.29 -17.76
N ALA A 65 10.26 -7.08 -18.69
CA ALA A 65 10.08 -8.52 -18.75
C ALA A 65 10.57 -9.23 -17.47
N ARG A 66 11.59 -8.69 -16.81
CA ARG A 66 12.01 -9.16 -15.50
C ARG A 66 10.96 -8.89 -14.44
N ALA A 67 10.42 -7.66 -14.39
CA ALA A 67 9.37 -7.28 -13.44
C ALA A 67 8.11 -8.12 -13.62
N GLU A 68 7.74 -8.46 -14.86
CA GLU A 68 6.62 -9.35 -15.17
C GLU A 68 6.83 -10.75 -14.62
N ARG A 69 8.01 -11.34 -14.86
CA ARG A 69 8.35 -12.68 -14.34
C ARG A 69 8.36 -12.72 -12.81
N GLU A 70 8.93 -11.69 -12.17
CA GLU A 70 8.98 -11.60 -10.71
C GLU A 70 7.56 -11.45 -10.13
N LEU A 71 6.69 -10.66 -10.77
CA LEU A 71 5.29 -10.53 -10.36
C LEU A 71 4.55 -11.87 -10.49
N ALA A 72 4.69 -12.54 -11.63
CA ALA A 72 4.06 -13.83 -11.88
C ALA A 72 4.48 -14.89 -10.86
N GLN A 73 5.78 -14.95 -10.50
CA GLN A 73 6.29 -15.86 -9.47
C GLN A 73 5.69 -15.59 -8.10
N VAL A 74 5.62 -14.32 -7.69
CA VAL A 74 5.05 -13.94 -6.40
C VAL A 74 3.56 -14.25 -6.34
N VAL A 75 2.81 -13.98 -7.41
CA VAL A 75 1.37 -14.29 -7.50
C VAL A 75 1.13 -15.80 -7.46
N ALA A 76 1.88 -16.59 -8.23
CA ALA A 76 1.78 -18.05 -8.21
C ALA A 76 2.09 -18.62 -6.82
N ALA A 77 3.16 -18.14 -6.17
CA ALA A 77 3.52 -18.56 -4.82
C ALA A 77 2.47 -18.17 -3.76
N ALA A 78 1.78 -17.05 -3.94
CA ALA A 78 0.71 -16.63 -3.06
C ALA A 78 -0.54 -17.51 -3.25
N LEU A 79 -0.96 -17.75 -4.49
CA LEU A 79 -2.11 -18.62 -4.82
C LEU A 79 -1.92 -20.05 -4.32
N ALA A 80 -0.71 -20.59 -4.39
CA ALA A 80 -0.38 -21.93 -3.89
C ALA A 80 -0.52 -22.08 -2.36
N ARG A 81 -0.59 -20.97 -1.61
CA ARG A 81 -0.62 -20.94 -0.14
C ARG A 81 -1.88 -20.34 0.47
N VAL A 82 -2.85 -19.98 -0.34
CA VAL A 82 -4.18 -19.56 0.15
C VAL A 82 -5.13 -20.75 0.18
N PRO A 83 -6.19 -20.73 1.03
CA PRO A 83 -7.23 -21.75 1.03
C PRO A 83 -7.85 -21.92 -0.36
N SER A 84 -8.36 -23.12 -0.67
CA SER A 84 -8.85 -23.49 -1.99
C SER A 84 -9.89 -22.52 -2.59
N GLY A 85 -10.74 -21.91 -1.76
CA GLY A 85 -11.69 -20.89 -2.22
C GLY A 85 -11.03 -19.61 -2.72
N ALA A 86 -9.89 -19.22 -2.13
CA ALA A 86 -9.15 -18.04 -2.57
C ALA A 86 -8.25 -18.29 -3.81
N ALA A 87 -7.98 -19.54 -4.12
CA ALA A 87 -7.23 -19.90 -5.34
C ALA A 87 -8.02 -19.64 -6.63
N GLN A 88 -9.35 -19.51 -6.55
CA GLN A 88 -10.24 -19.22 -7.68
C GLN A 88 -10.47 -17.73 -7.93
N VAL A 89 -9.88 -16.85 -7.10
CA VAL A 89 -10.00 -15.40 -7.27
C VAL A 89 -9.35 -14.97 -8.58
N ALA A 90 -10.07 -14.18 -9.37
CA ALA A 90 -9.54 -13.60 -10.60
C ALA A 90 -8.42 -12.60 -10.26
N VAL A 91 -7.19 -12.92 -10.66
CA VAL A 91 -6.02 -12.05 -10.44
C VAL A 91 -5.57 -11.46 -11.77
N ARG A 92 -5.63 -10.14 -11.89
CA ARG A 92 -5.00 -9.39 -12.99
C ARG A 92 -3.63 -8.92 -12.57
N GLN A 93 -2.61 -9.25 -13.33
CA GLN A 93 -1.24 -8.81 -13.13
C GLN A 93 -0.97 -7.57 -13.97
N ARG A 94 -0.37 -6.56 -13.37
CA ARG A 94 -0.02 -5.30 -14.03
C ARG A 94 1.39 -4.89 -13.65
N VAL A 95 2.25 -4.76 -14.64
CA VAL A 95 3.56 -4.12 -14.48
C VAL A 95 3.44 -2.68 -14.99
N ALA A 96 3.96 -1.73 -14.23
CA ALA A 96 3.88 -0.32 -14.57
C ALA A 96 5.21 0.39 -14.30
N ARG A 97 5.61 1.21 -15.27
CA ARG A 97 6.79 2.05 -15.16
C ARG A 97 6.51 3.26 -14.30
N GLY A 98 7.38 3.56 -13.34
CA GLY A 98 7.33 4.75 -12.50
C GLY A 98 7.54 4.48 -11.03
N LEU A 99 7.52 5.55 -10.23
CA LEU A 99 7.60 5.47 -8.78
C LEU A 99 6.35 4.80 -8.21
N ALA A 100 6.53 3.85 -7.29
CA ALA A 100 5.45 3.01 -6.79
C ALA A 100 4.29 3.80 -6.17
N GLY A 101 4.55 4.84 -5.37
CA GLY A 101 3.50 5.64 -4.75
C GLY A 101 2.53 6.27 -5.75
N PRO A 102 2.99 7.12 -6.69
CA PRO A 102 2.15 7.72 -7.73
C PRO A 102 1.46 6.71 -8.64
N VAL A 103 2.17 5.64 -9.01
CA VAL A 103 1.59 4.59 -9.87
C VAL A 103 0.45 3.87 -9.15
N LEU A 104 0.67 3.42 -7.91
CA LEU A 104 -0.34 2.70 -7.14
C LEU A 104 -1.57 3.56 -6.84
N ALA A 105 -1.38 4.84 -6.50
CA ALA A 105 -2.50 5.76 -6.29
C ALA A 105 -3.36 5.89 -7.55
N ARG A 106 -2.75 6.02 -8.73
CA ARG A 106 -3.46 6.09 -10.01
C ARG A 106 -4.12 4.75 -10.39
N GLU A 107 -3.43 3.62 -10.20
CA GLU A 107 -4.00 2.28 -10.50
C GLU A 107 -5.15 1.92 -9.57
N ALA A 108 -5.23 2.57 -8.40
CA ALA A 108 -6.30 2.40 -7.43
C ALA A 108 -7.49 3.34 -7.67
N ASP A 109 -7.44 4.18 -8.70
CA ASP A 109 -8.57 5.05 -9.04
C ASP A 109 -9.80 4.21 -9.41
N GLY A 110 -10.93 4.49 -8.76
CA GLY A 110 -12.16 3.69 -8.89
C GLY A 110 -12.08 2.27 -8.29
N ALA A 111 -11.01 1.89 -7.59
CA ALA A 111 -10.94 0.63 -6.88
C ALA A 111 -11.73 0.66 -5.56
N ALA A 112 -12.16 -0.51 -5.09
CA ALA A 112 -12.82 -0.65 -3.79
C ALA A 112 -11.81 -0.53 -2.62
N LEU A 113 -10.55 -0.93 -2.85
CA LEU A 113 -9.51 -0.94 -1.83
C LEU A 113 -8.12 -0.96 -2.47
N LEU A 114 -7.18 -0.22 -1.90
CA LEU A 114 -5.76 -0.34 -2.16
C LEU A 114 -5.07 -1.00 -0.97
N VAL A 115 -4.31 -2.08 -1.21
CA VAL A 115 -3.56 -2.80 -0.18
C VAL A 115 -2.07 -2.64 -0.44
N VAL A 116 -1.31 -2.22 0.57
CA VAL A 116 0.14 -2.03 0.48
C VAL A 116 0.85 -2.63 1.67
N GLY A 117 2.01 -3.23 1.43
CA GLY A 117 2.88 -3.68 2.51
C GLY A 117 3.68 -2.52 3.12
N HIS A 118 3.94 -2.61 4.43
CA HIS A 118 4.82 -1.68 5.14
C HIS A 118 5.99 -2.46 5.74
N GLY A 119 7.17 -2.31 5.15
CA GLY A 119 8.40 -2.97 5.59
C GLY A 119 9.20 -2.14 6.58
N PRO A 120 10.20 -2.73 7.27
CA PRO A 120 11.03 -2.05 8.26
C PRO A 120 11.84 -0.87 7.68
N ARG A 121 12.20 -0.93 6.41
CA ARG A 121 12.89 0.19 5.72
C ARG A 121 12.01 1.43 5.54
N ALA A 122 10.69 1.30 5.66
CA ALA A 122 9.75 2.42 5.53
C ALA A 122 9.71 3.33 6.76
N THR A 123 10.25 2.88 7.90
CA THR A 123 10.26 3.63 9.16
C THR A 123 11.33 4.73 9.20
N GLU A 124 12.45 4.56 8.50
CA GLU A 124 13.58 5.49 8.53
C GLU A 124 13.35 6.75 7.67
N LEU A 125 12.52 6.65 6.64
CA LEU A 125 12.24 7.76 5.72
C LEU A 125 10.72 7.90 5.51
N ARG A 126 10.00 8.35 6.53
CA ARG A 126 8.53 8.50 6.49
C ARG A 126 8.01 9.21 5.22
N HIS A 127 8.72 10.24 4.76
CA HIS A 127 8.32 11.03 3.58
C HIS A 127 8.54 10.32 2.24
N ARG A 128 9.27 9.20 2.20
CA ARG A 128 9.55 8.39 1.00
C ARG A 128 8.83 7.04 0.98
N SER A 129 8.06 6.74 2.01
CA SER A 129 7.32 5.48 2.10
C SER A 129 6.17 5.44 1.09
N VAL A 130 6.10 4.35 0.32
CA VAL A 130 5.01 4.09 -0.64
C VAL A 130 3.66 4.08 0.08
N SER A 131 3.57 3.42 1.23
CA SER A 131 2.34 3.38 2.03
C SER A 131 1.89 4.77 2.48
N TRP A 132 2.83 5.63 2.90
CA TRP A 132 2.51 7.00 3.27
C TRP A 132 2.02 7.84 2.08
N TYR A 133 2.66 7.68 0.92
CA TYR A 133 2.20 8.35 -0.30
C TYR A 133 0.77 7.92 -0.66
N CYS A 134 0.49 6.61 -0.66
CA CYS A 134 -0.83 6.07 -0.97
C CYS A 134 -1.90 6.57 0.02
N LEU A 135 -1.61 6.60 1.33
CA LEU A 135 -2.54 7.13 2.34
C LEU A 135 -2.95 8.59 2.09
N ARG A 136 -2.07 9.39 1.46
CA ARG A 136 -2.34 10.80 1.19
C ARG A 136 -2.98 11.08 -0.17
N HIS A 137 -2.79 10.20 -1.14
CA HIS A 137 -3.11 10.50 -2.55
C HIS A 137 -4.04 9.49 -3.22
N ALA A 138 -4.32 8.34 -2.60
CA ALA A 138 -5.31 7.42 -3.16
C ALA A 138 -6.72 7.98 -2.99
N THR A 139 -7.57 7.74 -3.99
CA THR A 139 -8.98 8.14 -4.03
C THR A 139 -9.91 7.08 -3.42
N CYS A 140 -9.37 5.93 -3.01
CA CYS A 140 -10.08 4.83 -2.34
C CYS A 140 -9.49 4.55 -0.96
N PRO A 141 -10.16 3.75 -0.10
CA PRO A 141 -9.60 3.26 1.15
C PRO A 141 -8.25 2.58 0.95
N VAL A 142 -7.32 2.79 1.89
CA VAL A 142 -5.97 2.19 1.86
C VAL A 142 -5.75 1.33 3.09
N LEU A 143 -5.42 0.06 2.87
CA LEU A 143 -5.03 -0.86 3.91
C LEU A 143 -3.50 -1.05 3.89
N VAL A 144 -2.87 -0.79 5.03
CA VAL A 144 -1.43 -0.97 5.20
C VAL A 144 -1.16 -2.21 6.04
N ILE A 145 -0.45 -3.19 5.47
CA ILE A 145 -0.10 -4.45 6.13
C ILE A 145 1.34 -4.36 6.65
N PRO A 146 1.56 -4.36 7.98
CA PRO A 146 2.91 -4.32 8.54
C PRO A 146 3.64 -5.66 8.34
N SER A 147 4.98 -5.59 8.18
CA SER A 147 5.83 -6.78 8.02
C SER A 147 5.78 -7.74 9.21
N THR A 148 5.48 -7.25 10.40
CA THR A 148 5.35 -8.07 11.62
C THR A 148 4.18 -9.05 11.57
N MET A 149 3.17 -8.81 10.73
CA MET A 149 2.09 -9.78 10.50
C MET A 149 2.55 -11.02 9.72
N ALA A 150 3.68 -10.97 9.03
CA ALA A 150 4.23 -12.15 8.34
C ALA A 150 4.66 -13.27 9.31
N THR A 151 4.85 -12.97 10.59
CA THR A 151 5.34 -13.90 11.61
C THR A 151 4.22 -14.44 12.52
N ARG A 152 3.04 -13.81 12.54
CA ARG A 152 1.90 -14.35 13.31
C ARG A 152 1.17 -15.43 12.50
N ARG A 153 1.41 -16.66 12.90
CA ARG A 153 0.61 -17.84 12.53
C ARG A 153 -0.86 -17.56 12.80
N THR A 154 -1.67 -17.81 11.76
CA THR A 154 -3.09 -18.19 11.88
C THR A 154 -3.98 -17.18 12.60
N LEU A 155 -4.77 -16.43 11.82
CA LEU A 155 -6.03 -15.91 12.31
C LEU A 155 -6.96 -17.09 12.64
N THR A 156 -6.80 -17.64 13.80
CA THR A 156 -7.82 -18.43 14.45
C THR A 156 -8.85 -17.43 14.97
N SER A 157 -10.06 -17.49 14.39
CA SER A 157 -11.30 -16.87 14.87
C SER A 157 -11.12 -15.47 15.51
N VAL A 158 -11.50 -14.45 14.77
CA VAL A 158 -11.83 -13.14 15.37
C VAL A 158 -13.12 -13.31 16.16
N SER A 159 -12.96 -13.81 17.38
CA SER A 159 -13.91 -13.73 18.48
C SER A 159 -13.09 -13.31 19.69
N GLU A 160 -12.43 -12.17 19.57
CA GLU A 160 -11.80 -11.55 20.73
C GLU A 160 -12.03 -10.05 20.65
N GLU A 161 -12.67 -9.57 21.69
CA GLU A 161 -13.11 -8.21 21.95
C GLU A 161 -12.12 -7.18 21.38
N VAL A 162 -12.61 -6.32 20.51
CA VAL A 162 -11.97 -5.04 20.21
C VAL A 162 -11.77 -4.36 21.56
N PRO A 163 -10.53 -4.19 22.07
CA PRO A 163 -10.34 -3.47 23.31
C PRO A 163 -10.96 -2.09 23.12
N ALA A 164 -11.90 -1.75 23.98
CA ALA A 164 -12.54 -0.46 23.98
C ALA A 164 -11.42 0.60 23.95
N TRP A 165 -11.47 1.50 22.98
CA TRP A 165 -10.61 2.67 22.95
C TRP A 165 -10.60 3.30 24.35
N PRO A 166 -9.43 3.64 24.94
CA PRO A 166 -9.39 4.11 26.32
C PRO A 166 -10.40 5.25 26.49
N PRO A 167 -11.23 5.21 27.54
CA PRO A 167 -12.22 6.24 27.78
C PRO A 167 -11.50 7.58 27.91
N ARG A 168 -12.04 8.59 27.29
CA ARG A 168 -11.57 9.97 27.46
C ARG A 168 -11.42 10.23 28.96
N ARG A 169 -10.21 10.58 29.41
CA ARG A 169 -10.00 10.96 30.80
C ARG A 169 -10.96 12.11 31.11
N SER A 170 -11.95 11.83 31.93
CA SER A 170 -12.82 12.85 32.51
C SER A 170 -11.93 13.75 33.36
N GLY A 171 -11.60 14.96 32.89
CA GLY A 171 -10.79 15.91 33.63
C GLY A 171 -10.00 16.93 32.80
N GLN A 172 -10.04 16.91 31.48
CA GLN A 172 -9.47 18.01 30.70
C GLN A 172 -10.58 19.03 30.39
N SER A 173 -10.62 20.10 31.20
CA SER A 173 -11.40 21.30 30.95
C SER A 173 -11.07 21.86 29.57
N ARG A 174 -12.09 22.15 28.76
CA ARG A 174 -11.95 22.87 27.50
C ARG A 174 -11.12 24.13 27.72
N PRO A 175 -10.09 24.43 26.90
CA PRO A 175 -9.53 25.79 26.92
C PRO A 175 -10.60 26.77 26.57
N GLN A 176 -10.81 27.77 27.42
CA GLN A 176 -11.71 28.90 27.15
C GLN A 176 -11.14 29.69 25.96
N PRO A 177 -11.99 30.15 25.01
CA PRO A 177 -11.56 31.05 23.96
C PRO A 177 -11.06 32.34 24.62
N HIS A 178 -9.81 32.69 24.32
CA HIS A 178 -9.21 33.95 24.75
C HIS A 178 -10.08 35.12 24.33
N GLY A 179 -10.38 35.99 25.28
CA GLY A 179 -11.25 37.15 25.14
C GLY A 179 -10.87 38.04 23.96
N GLN A 180 -11.87 38.50 23.27
CA GLN A 180 -11.76 39.57 22.27
C GLN A 180 -11.23 40.83 22.96
N PRO A 181 -10.26 41.55 22.37
CA PRO A 181 -9.86 42.86 22.86
C PRO A 181 -11.02 43.85 22.63
N ALA A 182 -11.36 44.61 23.67
CA ALA A 182 -12.34 45.66 23.65
C ALA A 182 -12.04 46.70 22.56
N ALA A 183 -13.02 47.00 21.75
CA ALA A 183 -12.99 48.11 20.81
C ALA A 183 -12.83 49.46 21.57
N GLN A 184 -11.65 50.08 21.46
CA GLN A 184 -11.45 51.45 21.90
C GLN A 184 -12.06 52.40 20.88
N GLY A 185 -13.00 53.23 21.37
CA GLY A 185 -13.69 54.24 20.57
C GLY A 185 -12.73 55.30 20.02
N ILE A 186 -12.96 55.67 18.77
CA ILE A 186 -12.33 56.82 18.09
C ILE A 186 -13.16 58.06 18.50
N PRO A 187 -12.56 59.15 19.08
CA PRO A 187 -13.28 60.40 19.28
C PRO A 187 -13.41 61.13 17.94
N ALA A 188 -14.64 61.66 17.72
CA ALA A 188 -14.92 62.58 16.60
C ALA A 188 -14.32 63.97 16.91
N ALA A 189 -13.65 64.53 15.93
CA ALA A 189 -13.46 65.95 15.69
C ALA A 189 -13.31 66.22 14.19
#